data_fdad263d619a25d47524206d0abda5cf
#
_entry.id   fdad263d619a25d47524206d0abda5cf
#
_cell.length_a   1.000
_cell.length_b   1.000
_cell.length_c   1.000
_cell.angle_alpha   90.00
_cell.angle_beta   90.00
_cell.angle_gamma   90.00
#
_symmetry.space_group_name_H-M   'P 1'
#
loop_
_entity.id
_entity.type
_entity.pdbx_description
1 polymer ?
#
loop_
_entity_poly.entity_id
_entity_poly.type
_entity_poly.pdbx_seq_one_letter_code
_entity_poly.pdbx_strand_id
1 'polypeptide(L)'
;MVRSDVRPPAVAGSFYPGDADELTAVVDRLLGRARLQAAGGALGPPPVALVVPHAGYVYSGSVAASAYDLLRDLLRDRTVRRVAVLGPAHYVALTGIAVPAVATFATPIGEVPVEVHTCAALADGQECVIIDDRPHRPEHSIEVQLPFLQRVLVPGWSCVPLAVGATAPEQVADVLDALCVHGDVLPVVSTDLSHYLDLPTAQRRDRRTAQAVVDRDAAGIGPHDACGAFPLCGLLHWARRHELVVRLLHQGTSADAGGDARRVVGYAAFALLPSAGSQSSATGG
;
A
#
# COMPACT_ATOMS: atom_id res chain seq x y z
N MET A 1 -1.34 33.15 0.64
CA MET A 1 -0.95 32.06 1.55
C MET A 1 0.30 31.43 0.99
N VAL A 2 1.40 31.38 1.73
CA VAL A 2 2.60 30.63 1.35
C VAL A 2 2.18 29.17 1.30
N ARG A 3 2.30 28.50 0.13
CA ARG A 3 2.10 27.04 0.05
C ARG A 3 3.15 26.40 0.96
N SER A 4 2.73 25.57 1.89
CA SER A 4 3.65 24.73 2.64
C SER A 4 4.16 23.65 1.68
N ASP A 5 5.46 23.54 1.52
CA ASP A 5 6.08 22.47 0.71
C ASP A 5 6.02 21.12 1.43
N VAL A 6 5.52 21.09 2.67
CA VAL A 6 5.44 19.91 3.54
C VAL A 6 3.98 19.61 3.89
N ARG A 7 3.55 18.38 3.70
CA ARG A 7 2.31 17.85 4.26
C ARG A 7 2.60 17.33 5.67
N PRO A 8 2.02 17.96 6.73
CA PRO A 8 2.17 17.47 8.10
C PRO A 8 1.43 16.14 8.28
N PRO A 9 1.80 15.30 9.29
CA PRO A 9 1.08 14.08 9.58
C PRO A 9 -0.36 14.39 10.05
N ALA A 10 -1.34 13.67 9.52
CA ALA A 10 -2.76 13.85 9.86
C ALA A 10 -3.19 12.95 11.03
N VAL A 11 -2.53 11.80 11.23
CA VAL A 11 -2.98 10.76 12.17
C VAL A 11 -1.89 10.32 13.16
N ALA A 12 -0.79 11.06 13.27
CA ALA A 12 0.21 10.86 14.32
C ALA A 12 -0.42 11.05 15.71
N GLY A 13 -0.11 10.18 16.66
CA GLY A 13 -0.70 10.15 18.00
C GLY A 13 -2.08 9.47 18.07
N SER A 14 -2.67 9.07 16.93
CA SER A 14 -3.95 8.36 16.89
C SER A 14 -3.88 6.99 16.18
N PHE A 15 -3.35 6.91 14.97
CA PHE A 15 -3.17 5.64 14.25
C PHE A 15 -1.83 4.98 14.57
N TYR A 16 -0.86 5.77 14.93
CA TYR A 16 0.49 5.34 15.34
C TYR A 16 1.06 6.37 16.33
N PRO A 17 2.10 6.04 17.12
CA PRO A 17 2.70 6.98 18.08
C PRO A 17 3.13 8.30 17.44
N GLY A 18 2.87 9.41 18.14
CA GLY A 18 3.29 10.75 17.72
C GLY A 18 4.75 11.08 18.06
N ASP A 19 5.38 10.30 18.96
CA ASP A 19 6.79 10.41 19.31
C ASP A 19 7.66 9.54 18.38
N ALA A 20 8.81 10.07 17.96
CA ALA A 20 9.69 9.44 16.98
C ALA A 20 10.31 8.12 17.49
N ASP A 21 10.76 8.12 18.73
CA ASP A 21 11.43 6.94 19.33
C ASP A 21 10.42 5.84 19.61
N GLU A 22 9.22 6.22 20.11
CA GLU A 22 8.14 5.28 20.34
C GLU A 22 7.64 4.67 19.02
N LEU A 23 7.44 5.48 17.97
CA LEU A 23 7.03 5.00 16.66
C LEU A 23 8.07 4.04 16.06
N THR A 24 9.33 4.41 16.12
CA THR A 24 10.45 3.55 15.68
C THR A 24 10.43 2.21 16.39
N ALA A 25 10.31 2.21 17.72
CA ALA A 25 10.27 0.99 18.52
C ALA A 25 9.04 0.12 18.20
N VAL A 26 7.88 0.74 17.95
CA VAL A 26 6.65 0.02 17.56
C VAL A 26 6.83 -0.65 16.21
N VAL A 27 7.28 0.07 15.18
CA VAL A 27 7.48 -0.47 13.82
C VAL A 27 8.53 -1.59 13.83
N ASP A 28 9.67 -1.39 14.49
CA ASP A 28 10.74 -2.40 14.57
C ASP A 28 10.29 -3.68 15.27
N ARG A 29 9.48 -3.55 16.35
CA ARG A 29 8.88 -4.70 17.04
C ARG A 29 7.91 -5.47 16.15
N LEU A 30 7.05 -4.77 15.38
CA LEU A 30 6.10 -5.39 14.44
C LEU A 30 6.84 -6.16 13.35
N LEU A 31 7.83 -5.55 12.73
CA LEU A 31 8.67 -6.17 11.70
C LEU A 31 9.47 -7.37 12.27
N GLY A 32 10.03 -7.25 13.48
CA GLY A 32 10.75 -8.34 14.12
C GLY A 32 9.85 -9.56 14.40
N ARG A 33 8.59 -9.35 14.79
CA ARG A 33 7.60 -10.43 14.98
C ARG A 33 7.23 -11.10 13.66
N ALA A 34 6.99 -10.33 12.61
CA ALA A 34 6.68 -10.85 11.28
C ALA A 34 7.80 -11.78 10.77
N ARG A 35 9.07 -11.38 10.95
CA ARG A 35 10.25 -12.19 10.58
C ARG A 35 10.31 -13.53 11.31
N LEU A 36 10.01 -13.55 12.60
CA LEU A 36 9.98 -14.80 13.38
C LEU A 36 8.87 -15.76 12.91
N GLN A 37 7.75 -15.22 12.46
CA GLN A 37 6.63 -16.01 11.92
C GLN A 37 6.92 -16.55 10.50
N ALA A 38 7.67 -15.80 9.70
CA ALA A 38 8.05 -16.17 8.33
C ALA A 38 9.19 -17.19 8.25
N ALA A 39 9.85 -17.56 9.36
CA ALA A 39 11.05 -18.38 9.42
C ALA A 39 10.94 -19.81 8.85
N GLY A 40 9.83 -20.15 8.15
CA GLY A 40 9.55 -21.47 7.58
C GLY A 40 9.50 -21.59 6.05
N GLY A 41 9.66 -20.50 5.29
CA GLY A 41 9.55 -20.61 3.84
C GLY A 41 10.11 -19.42 3.06
N ALA A 42 11.08 -19.69 2.16
CA ALA A 42 11.49 -18.71 1.16
C ALA A 42 10.30 -18.39 0.23
N LEU A 43 9.95 -17.11 0.09
CA LEU A 43 8.85 -16.66 -0.79
C LEU A 43 9.17 -16.78 -2.29
N GLY A 44 10.39 -17.12 -2.65
CA GLY A 44 10.85 -17.11 -4.04
C GLY A 44 11.40 -15.74 -4.46
N PRO A 45 11.12 -15.28 -5.68
CA PRO A 45 11.61 -13.99 -6.15
C PRO A 45 11.03 -12.81 -5.34
N PRO A 46 11.74 -11.65 -5.32
CA PRO A 46 11.27 -10.45 -4.64
C PRO A 46 9.90 -9.99 -5.14
N PRO A 47 9.04 -9.47 -4.25
CA PRO A 47 7.76 -8.91 -4.66
C PRO A 47 7.97 -7.69 -5.57
N VAL A 48 7.11 -7.57 -6.56
CA VAL A 48 7.07 -6.41 -7.47
C VAL A 48 5.98 -5.42 -7.08
N ALA A 49 5.05 -5.81 -6.22
CA ALA A 49 4.06 -4.93 -5.60
C ALA A 49 3.55 -5.54 -4.29
N LEU A 50 2.96 -4.72 -3.43
CA LEU A 50 2.35 -5.12 -2.17
C LEU A 50 0.91 -4.61 -2.06
N VAL A 51 0.08 -5.35 -1.29
CA VAL A 51 -1.20 -4.85 -0.76
C VAL A 51 -1.12 -4.94 0.76
N VAL A 52 -1.46 -3.85 1.46
CA VAL A 52 -1.29 -3.71 2.91
C VAL A 52 -2.46 -2.95 3.54
N PRO A 53 -2.86 -3.25 4.78
CA PRO A 53 -3.91 -2.54 5.50
C PRO A 53 -3.42 -1.19 6.05
N HIS A 54 -4.39 -0.29 6.41
CA HIS A 54 -4.12 1.06 6.88
C HIS A 54 -4.88 1.48 8.14
N ALA A 55 -5.43 0.56 8.91
CA ALA A 55 -5.94 0.87 10.23
C ALA A 55 -4.81 1.25 11.21
N GLY A 56 -5.17 1.72 12.40
CA GLY A 56 -4.19 2.01 13.45
C GLY A 56 -3.28 0.81 13.74
N TYR A 57 -2.00 1.06 14.01
CA TYR A 57 -0.97 0.02 14.14
C TYR A 57 -1.25 -1.04 15.18
N VAL A 58 -2.01 -0.67 16.23
CA VAL A 58 -2.44 -1.64 17.27
C VAL A 58 -3.31 -2.75 16.66
N TYR A 59 -4.06 -2.46 15.61
CA TYR A 59 -4.99 -3.41 14.97
C TYR A 59 -4.38 -4.09 13.74
N SER A 60 -3.88 -3.31 12.77
CA SER A 60 -3.46 -3.82 11.48
C SER A 60 -1.95 -3.91 11.30
N GLY A 61 -1.15 -3.35 12.21
CA GLY A 61 0.30 -3.25 12.07
C GLY A 61 1.01 -4.59 11.93
N SER A 62 0.54 -5.65 12.60
CA SER A 62 1.11 -7.00 12.45
C SER A 62 0.86 -7.59 11.06
N VAL A 63 -0.31 -7.30 10.48
CA VAL A 63 -0.66 -7.74 9.12
C VAL A 63 0.18 -6.97 8.10
N ALA A 64 0.28 -5.64 8.23
CA ALA A 64 1.13 -4.81 7.35
C ALA A 64 2.61 -5.23 7.42
N ALA A 65 3.12 -5.49 8.63
CA ALA A 65 4.52 -5.90 8.85
C ALA A 65 4.89 -7.18 8.09
N SER A 66 3.95 -8.13 7.91
CA SER A 66 4.20 -9.37 7.17
C SER A 66 4.55 -9.14 5.68
N ALA A 67 4.07 -8.04 5.09
CA ALA A 67 4.44 -7.65 3.74
C ALA A 67 5.73 -6.82 3.73
N TYR A 68 5.86 -5.86 4.64
CA TYR A 68 7.03 -4.98 4.67
C TYR A 68 8.33 -5.68 5.05
N ASP A 69 8.28 -6.70 5.92
CA ASP A 69 9.48 -7.46 6.29
C ASP A 69 10.12 -8.16 5.08
N LEU A 70 9.33 -8.52 4.06
CA LEU A 70 9.85 -9.07 2.81
C LEU A 70 10.79 -8.12 2.06
N LEU A 71 10.66 -6.81 2.28
CA LEU A 71 11.47 -5.82 1.61
C LEU A 71 12.88 -5.70 2.23
N ARG A 72 13.08 -6.04 3.49
CA ARG A 72 14.37 -5.89 4.21
C ARG A 72 15.53 -6.64 3.58
N ASP A 73 15.29 -7.88 3.14
CA ASP A 73 16.36 -8.72 2.59
C ASP A 73 16.48 -8.56 1.05
N LEU A 74 15.42 -8.04 0.41
CA LEU A 74 15.31 -7.97 -1.04
C LEU A 74 15.90 -6.70 -1.64
N LEU A 75 15.98 -5.62 -0.85
CA LEU A 75 16.44 -4.31 -1.32
C LEU A 75 17.95 -4.11 -1.19
N ARG A 76 18.68 -5.09 -0.67
CA ARG A 76 20.16 -5.05 -0.67
C ARG A 76 20.73 -5.10 -2.09
N ASP A 77 20.03 -5.77 -3.00
CA ASP A 77 20.46 -5.98 -4.39
C ASP A 77 19.57 -5.29 -5.44
N ARG A 78 18.42 -4.75 -5.06
CA ARG A 78 17.50 -4.03 -5.95
C ARG A 78 17.48 -2.54 -5.68
N THR A 79 17.61 -1.77 -6.75
CA THR A 79 17.52 -0.31 -6.69
C THR A 79 16.06 0.15 -6.75
N VAL A 80 15.24 -0.19 -5.73
CA VAL A 80 13.96 0.51 -5.55
C VAL A 80 14.28 1.92 -5.09
N ARG A 81 14.04 2.89 -5.94
CA ARG A 81 14.27 4.31 -5.66
C ARG A 81 12.98 5.04 -5.37
N ARG A 82 11.87 4.52 -5.84
CA ARG A 82 10.55 5.14 -5.74
C ARG A 82 9.53 4.16 -5.23
N VAL A 83 8.61 4.60 -4.37
CA VAL A 83 7.47 3.81 -3.92
C VAL A 83 6.19 4.54 -4.32
N ALA A 84 5.38 3.93 -5.16
CA ALA A 84 4.05 4.44 -5.48
C ALA A 84 3.04 3.90 -4.45
N VAL A 85 2.54 4.77 -3.57
CA VAL A 85 1.55 4.39 -2.56
C VAL A 85 0.16 4.83 -3.03
N LEU A 86 -0.68 3.85 -3.36
CA LEU A 86 -2.06 4.05 -3.81
C LEU A 86 -3.01 3.79 -2.64
N GLY A 87 -3.73 4.79 -2.19
CA GLY A 87 -4.74 4.66 -1.12
C GLY A 87 -6.07 5.28 -1.52
N PRO A 88 -7.21 4.83 -0.92
CA PRO A 88 -8.50 5.45 -1.16
C PRO A 88 -8.54 6.89 -0.62
N ALA A 89 -9.32 7.75 -1.27
CA ALA A 89 -9.63 9.08 -0.79
C ALA A 89 -10.87 9.02 0.12
N HIS A 90 -10.68 8.91 1.44
CA HIS A 90 -11.78 8.73 2.40
C HIS A 90 -12.54 10.03 2.72
N TYR A 91 -11.87 11.18 2.70
CA TYR A 91 -12.40 12.44 3.25
C TYR A 91 -12.82 13.43 2.17
N VAL A 92 -12.33 13.31 0.96
CA VAL A 92 -12.64 14.21 -0.16
C VAL A 92 -13.17 13.38 -1.31
N ALA A 93 -14.39 13.68 -1.75
CA ALA A 93 -14.97 13.01 -2.91
C ALA A 93 -14.09 13.29 -4.15
N LEU A 94 -13.66 12.23 -4.80
CA LEU A 94 -12.74 12.27 -5.92
C LEU A 94 -13.18 11.31 -7.01
N THR A 95 -13.20 11.78 -8.26
CA THR A 95 -13.25 10.94 -9.45
C THR A 95 -11.86 10.99 -10.08
N GLY A 96 -11.30 9.82 -10.38
CA GLY A 96 -9.91 9.72 -10.82
C GLY A 96 -8.91 9.63 -9.67
N ILE A 97 -7.70 10.08 -9.92
CA ILE A 97 -6.54 9.96 -9.03
C ILE A 97 -5.96 11.35 -8.76
N ALA A 98 -5.74 11.70 -7.51
CA ALA A 98 -5.03 12.92 -7.15
C ALA A 98 -3.58 12.59 -6.75
N VAL A 99 -2.64 13.38 -7.29
CA VAL A 99 -1.25 13.43 -6.86
C VAL A 99 -0.98 14.78 -6.19
N PRO A 100 -0.11 14.86 -5.18
CA PRO A 100 0.15 16.12 -4.47
C PRO A 100 1.11 17.03 -5.23
N ALA A 101 1.05 18.34 -4.90
CA ALA A 101 2.02 19.35 -5.33
C ALA A 101 3.09 19.63 -4.25
N VAL A 102 2.90 19.15 -3.01
CA VAL A 102 3.88 19.34 -1.92
C VAL A 102 5.14 18.52 -2.17
N ALA A 103 6.28 19.02 -1.69
CA ALA A 103 7.58 18.38 -1.89
C ALA A 103 7.86 17.21 -0.93
N THR A 104 7.21 17.21 0.26
CA THR A 104 7.45 16.15 1.27
C THR A 104 6.18 15.81 2.05
N PHE A 105 6.13 14.55 2.54
CA PHE A 105 5.19 14.10 3.57
C PHE A 105 5.96 13.90 4.87
N ALA A 106 5.57 14.61 5.94
CA ALA A 106 6.19 14.46 7.24
C ALA A 106 5.59 13.28 8.02
N THR A 107 6.45 12.58 8.75
CA THR A 107 6.11 11.62 9.81
C THR A 107 6.89 11.97 11.06
N PRO A 108 6.56 11.44 12.24
CA PRO A 108 7.38 11.65 13.44
C PRO A 108 8.86 11.23 13.29
N ILE A 109 9.15 10.23 12.44
CA ILE A 109 10.51 9.72 12.20
C ILE A 109 11.23 10.36 11.00
N GLY A 110 10.68 11.45 10.45
CA GLY A 110 11.31 12.27 9.42
C GLY A 110 10.42 12.52 8.21
N GLU A 111 10.94 13.32 7.29
CA GLU A 111 10.27 13.67 6.05
C GLU A 111 10.55 12.64 4.95
N VAL A 112 9.52 12.34 4.16
CA VAL A 112 9.59 11.49 2.96
C VAL A 112 9.47 12.38 1.73
N PRO A 113 10.50 12.44 0.87
CA PRO A 113 10.45 13.21 -0.37
C PRO A 113 9.35 12.70 -1.31
N VAL A 114 8.64 13.62 -1.95
CA VAL A 114 7.66 13.34 -3.01
C VAL A 114 8.30 13.53 -4.38
N GLU A 115 8.07 12.60 -5.28
CA GLU A 115 8.49 12.67 -6.69
C GLU A 115 7.61 13.63 -7.49
N VAL A 116 7.73 14.94 -7.21
CA VAL A 116 6.87 15.96 -7.82
C VAL A 116 6.95 15.98 -9.35
N HIS A 117 8.09 15.65 -9.93
CA HIS A 117 8.24 15.57 -11.39
C HIS A 117 7.48 14.37 -11.96
N THR A 118 7.53 13.21 -11.29
CA THR A 118 6.74 12.03 -11.67
C THR A 118 5.24 12.32 -11.50
N CYS A 119 4.84 13.00 -10.41
CA CYS A 119 3.44 13.42 -10.21
C CYS A 119 2.96 14.33 -11.34
N ALA A 120 3.75 15.32 -11.74
CA ALA A 120 3.43 16.22 -12.85
C ALA A 120 3.32 15.46 -14.18
N ALA A 121 4.29 14.58 -14.49
CA ALA A 121 4.27 13.78 -15.70
C ALA A 121 3.05 12.84 -15.79
N LEU A 122 2.61 12.28 -14.66
CA LEU A 122 1.38 11.49 -14.60
C LEU A 122 0.14 12.35 -14.90
N ALA A 123 0.05 13.55 -14.32
CA ALA A 123 -1.07 14.45 -14.55
C ALA A 123 -1.13 14.98 -15.99
N ASP A 124 0.03 15.14 -16.64
CA ASP A 124 0.11 15.55 -18.05
C ASP A 124 -0.21 14.40 -19.02
N GLY A 125 0.13 13.16 -18.64
CA GLY A 125 0.02 11.98 -19.51
C GLY A 125 -1.22 11.11 -19.30
N GLN A 126 -1.95 11.29 -18.19
CA GLN A 126 -3.10 10.44 -17.82
C GLN A 126 -4.33 11.31 -17.51
N GLU A 127 -5.37 11.25 -18.31
CA GLU A 127 -6.60 12.06 -18.14
C GLU A 127 -7.27 11.87 -16.77
N CYS A 128 -7.11 10.70 -16.16
CA CYS A 128 -7.66 10.39 -14.83
C CYS A 128 -6.84 10.94 -13.67
N VAL A 129 -5.66 11.55 -13.91
CA VAL A 129 -4.77 12.06 -12.86
C VAL A 129 -4.80 13.57 -12.81
N ILE A 130 -4.96 14.12 -11.61
CA ILE A 130 -4.93 15.56 -11.36
C ILE A 130 -3.93 15.91 -10.24
N ILE A 131 -3.36 17.12 -10.27
CA ILE A 131 -2.56 17.65 -9.16
C ILE A 131 -3.50 18.34 -8.18
N ASP A 132 -3.72 17.75 -7.00
CA ASP A 132 -4.58 18.31 -5.96
C ASP A 132 -4.12 17.86 -4.55
N ASP A 133 -3.73 18.82 -3.71
CA ASP A 133 -3.31 18.55 -2.32
C ASP A 133 -4.51 18.26 -1.38
N ARG A 134 -5.73 18.65 -1.74
CA ARG A 134 -6.91 18.56 -0.85
C ARG A 134 -7.23 17.13 -0.43
N PRO A 135 -7.24 16.11 -1.34
CA PRO A 135 -7.45 14.72 -0.94
C PRO A 135 -6.36 14.20 0.01
N HIS A 136 -5.12 14.70 -0.12
CA HIS A 136 -3.99 14.21 0.67
C HIS A 136 -3.93 14.76 2.09
N ARG A 137 -4.43 15.99 2.32
CA ARG A 137 -4.27 16.68 3.62
C ARG A 137 -4.81 15.88 4.80
N PRO A 138 -6.08 15.42 4.81
CA PRO A 138 -6.67 14.66 5.91
C PRO A 138 -6.45 13.15 5.78
N GLU A 139 -5.91 12.65 4.63
CA GLU A 139 -5.92 11.23 4.29
C GLU A 139 -4.84 10.47 5.06
N HIS A 140 -5.26 9.36 5.66
CA HIS A 140 -4.39 8.48 6.45
C HIS A 140 -3.91 7.25 5.68
N SER A 141 -4.64 6.79 4.65
CA SER A 141 -4.37 5.53 3.95
C SER A 141 -2.96 5.45 3.35
N ILE A 142 -2.43 6.57 2.88
CA ILE A 142 -1.06 6.68 2.36
C ILE A 142 -0.08 6.92 3.50
N GLU A 143 -0.40 7.82 4.44
CA GLU A 143 0.48 8.23 5.52
C GLU A 143 0.93 7.07 6.41
N VAL A 144 0.01 6.20 6.82
CA VAL A 144 0.32 5.08 7.73
C VAL A 144 1.29 4.06 7.12
N GLN A 145 1.51 4.08 5.81
CA GLN A 145 2.48 3.21 5.14
C GLN A 145 3.92 3.75 5.27
N LEU A 146 4.08 5.07 5.39
CA LEU A 146 5.38 5.72 5.33
C LEU A 146 6.33 5.28 6.46
N PRO A 147 5.94 5.17 7.74
CA PRO A 147 6.85 4.72 8.79
C PRO A 147 7.41 3.31 8.57
N PHE A 148 6.61 2.37 8.03
CA PHE A 148 7.12 1.05 7.66
C PHE A 148 8.18 1.15 6.56
N LEU A 149 7.89 1.93 5.50
CA LEU A 149 8.82 2.14 4.39
C LEU A 149 10.12 2.81 4.85
N GLN A 150 10.04 3.80 5.75
CA GLN A 150 11.21 4.46 6.34
C GLN A 150 12.10 3.49 7.15
N ARG A 151 11.52 2.41 7.71
CA ARG A 151 12.26 1.41 8.51
C ARG A 151 12.82 0.25 7.69
N VAL A 152 12.24 -0.04 6.52
CA VAL A 152 12.68 -1.19 5.71
C VAL A 152 13.53 -0.80 4.50
N LEU A 153 13.36 0.43 3.98
CA LEU A 153 14.09 0.90 2.82
C LEU A 153 15.42 1.58 3.21
N VAL A 154 16.42 1.45 2.34
CA VAL A 154 17.67 2.21 2.46
C VAL A 154 17.38 3.69 2.19
N PRO A 155 17.96 4.64 2.94
CA PRO A 155 17.78 6.07 2.70
C PRO A 155 18.06 6.49 1.25
N GLY A 156 17.29 7.48 0.76
CA GLY A 156 17.42 8.01 -0.61
C GLY A 156 16.30 7.57 -1.54
N TRP A 157 15.27 6.89 -1.03
CA TRP A 157 14.02 6.65 -1.76
C TRP A 157 13.05 7.85 -1.64
N SER A 158 12.10 7.90 -2.55
CA SER A 158 11.05 8.90 -2.59
C SER A 158 9.67 8.27 -2.82
N CYS A 159 8.60 9.01 -2.51
CA CYS A 159 7.24 8.55 -2.63
C CYS A 159 6.52 9.19 -3.82
N VAL A 160 5.69 8.41 -4.51
CA VAL A 160 4.65 8.90 -5.44
C VAL A 160 3.30 8.61 -4.78
N PRO A 161 2.72 9.57 -4.02
CA PRO A 161 1.45 9.39 -3.35
C PRO A 161 0.29 9.53 -4.34
N LEU A 162 -0.62 8.54 -4.39
CA LEU A 162 -1.80 8.54 -5.26
C LEU A 162 -3.05 8.33 -4.41
N ALA A 163 -3.82 9.40 -4.19
CA ALA A 163 -5.15 9.30 -3.60
C ALA A 163 -6.13 8.91 -4.70
N VAL A 164 -6.72 7.72 -4.57
CA VAL A 164 -7.57 7.13 -5.63
C VAL A 164 -9.04 7.23 -5.23
N GLY A 165 -9.82 7.93 -6.04
CA GLY A 165 -11.27 8.00 -5.96
C GLY A 165 -11.94 6.99 -6.90
N ALA A 166 -13.18 7.29 -7.31
CA ALA A 166 -13.90 6.46 -8.28
C ALA A 166 -13.16 6.48 -9.63
N THR A 167 -12.48 5.37 -9.95
CA THR A 167 -11.61 5.23 -11.11
C THR A 167 -11.78 3.83 -11.69
N ALA A 168 -11.82 3.71 -13.01
CA ALA A 168 -11.87 2.41 -13.67
C ALA A 168 -10.58 1.61 -13.42
N PRO A 169 -10.66 0.29 -13.23
CA PRO A 169 -9.48 -0.55 -13.01
C PRO A 169 -8.42 -0.42 -14.10
N GLU A 170 -8.85 -0.27 -15.36
CA GLU A 170 -7.97 -0.09 -16.52
C GLU A 170 -7.14 1.19 -16.40
N GLN A 171 -7.75 2.29 -15.96
CA GLN A 171 -7.08 3.58 -15.81
C GLN A 171 -6.02 3.52 -14.70
N VAL A 172 -6.32 2.86 -13.57
CA VAL A 172 -5.31 2.65 -12.51
C VAL A 172 -4.17 1.76 -13.01
N ALA A 173 -4.48 0.73 -13.81
CA ALA A 173 -3.46 -0.13 -14.41
C ALA A 173 -2.56 0.63 -15.40
N ASP A 174 -3.12 1.53 -16.21
CA ASP A 174 -2.37 2.38 -17.15
C ASP A 174 -1.41 3.33 -16.39
N VAL A 175 -1.84 3.88 -15.26
CA VAL A 175 -0.98 4.67 -14.37
C VAL A 175 0.15 3.81 -13.78
N LEU A 176 -0.12 2.57 -13.38
CA LEU A 176 0.91 1.64 -12.90
C LEU A 176 1.89 1.25 -14.00
N ASP A 177 1.43 1.03 -15.24
CA ASP A 177 2.29 0.78 -16.40
C ASP A 177 3.24 1.95 -16.65
N ALA A 178 2.72 3.19 -16.61
CA ALA A 178 3.54 4.39 -16.78
C ALA A 178 4.58 4.56 -15.66
N LEU A 179 4.24 4.21 -14.41
CA LEU A 179 5.14 4.29 -13.27
C LEU A 179 6.23 3.22 -13.29
N CYS A 180 5.89 1.99 -13.68
CA CYS A 180 6.77 0.83 -13.51
C CYS A 180 7.65 0.54 -14.73
N VAL A 181 7.60 1.35 -15.79
CA VAL A 181 8.30 1.12 -17.05
C VAL A 181 9.82 0.92 -16.89
N HIS A 182 10.44 1.54 -15.88
CA HIS A 182 11.89 1.43 -15.63
C HIS A 182 12.25 0.41 -14.55
N GLY A 183 11.27 -0.24 -13.92
CA GLY A 183 11.50 -1.28 -12.91
C GLY A 183 12.08 -0.81 -11.56
N ASP A 184 12.16 0.51 -11.33
CA ASP A 184 12.69 1.12 -10.10
C ASP A 184 11.59 1.63 -9.15
N VAL A 185 10.30 1.42 -9.48
CA VAL A 185 9.14 1.76 -8.67
C VAL A 185 8.55 0.51 -8.04
N LEU A 186 8.24 0.58 -6.75
CA LEU A 186 7.48 -0.42 -6.01
C LEU A 186 6.06 0.08 -5.78
N PRO A 187 5.01 -0.45 -6.41
CA PRO A 187 3.63 -0.18 -6.06
C PRO A 187 3.24 -0.79 -4.71
N VAL A 188 2.58 0.01 -3.89
CA VAL A 188 1.98 -0.41 -2.61
C VAL A 188 0.53 0.06 -2.61
N VAL A 189 -0.41 -0.88 -2.68
CA VAL A 189 -1.84 -0.57 -2.52
C VAL A 189 -2.23 -0.70 -1.06
N SER A 190 -2.82 0.36 -0.55
CA SER A 190 -3.24 0.51 0.83
C SER A 190 -4.74 0.30 0.95
N THR A 191 -5.19 -0.78 1.62
CA THR A 191 -6.61 -1.09 1.80
C THR A 191 -6.88 -2.00 2.99
N ASP A 192 -7.88 -1.66 3.78
CA ASP A 192 -8.52 -2.60 4.70
C ASP A 192 -9.60 -3.39 3.96
N LEU A 193 -10.07 -4.53 4.53
CA LEU A 193 -11.13 -5.36 3.98
C LEU A 193 -12.51 -4.93 4.51
N SER A 194 -13.36 -5.86 4.94
CA SER A 194 -14.71 -5.56 5.40
C SER A 194 -14.72 -4.70 6.67
N HIS A 195 -15.77 -3.87 6.82
CA HIS A 195 -15.91 -2.96 7.96
C HIS A 195 -17.19 -3.22 8.72
N TYR A 196 -17.08 -3.19 10.05
CA TYR A 196 -18.16 -3.11 11.02
C TYR A 196 -19.17 -4.27 10.97
N LEU A 197 -18.75 -5.42 10.50
CA LEU A 197 -19.52 -6.68 10.57
C LEU A 197 -19.21 -7.42 11.87
N ASP A 198 -20.08 -8.36 12.27
CA ASP A 198 -19.72 -9.34 13.28
C ASP A 198 -18.60 -10.25 12.79
N LEU A 199 -17.79 -10.77 13.72
CA LEU A 199 -16.59 -11.53 13.41
C LEU A 199 -16.82 -12.71 12.45
N PRO A 200 -17.82 -13.60 12.64
CA PRO A 200 -18.07 -14.70 11.69
C PRO A 200 -18.43 -14.21 10.28
N THR A 201 -19.21 -13.14 10.18
CA THR A 201 -19.62 -12.57 8.89
C THR A 201 -18.44 -11.87 8.20
N ALA A 202 -17.64 -11.09 8.94
CA ALA A 202 -16.40 -10.49 8.44
C ALA A 202 -15.44 -11.56 7.91
N GLN A 203 -15.15 -12.59 8.70
CA GLN A 203 -14.25 -13.68 8.30
C GLN A 203 -14.71 -14.41 7.02
N ARG A 204 -16.02 -14.62 6.83
CA ARG A 204 -16.54 -15.23 5.60
C ARG A 204 -16.36 -14.30 4.39
N ARG A 205 -16.68 -13.01 4.56
CA ARG A 205 -16.54 -12.00 3.49
C ARG A 205 -15.07 -11.82 3.13
N ASP A 206 -14.21 -11.61 4.10
CA ASP A 206 -12.79 -11.35 3.91
C ASP A 206 -12.05 -12.53 3.27
N ARG A 207 -12.43 -13.78 3.61
CA ARG A 207 -11.89 -14.96 2.89
C ARG A 207 -12.25 -14.97 1.42
N ARG A 208 -13.49 -14.57 1.05
CA ARG A 208 -13.91 -14.49 -0.36
C ARG A 208 -13.16 -13.37 -1.08
N THR A 209 -13.05 -12.20 -0.44
CA THR A 209 -12.28 -11.08 -0.97
C THR A 209 -10.82 -11.46 -1.15
N ALA A 210 -10.20 -12.08 -0.14
CA ALA A 210 -8.80 -12.54 -0.23
C ALA A 210 -8.60 -13.57 -1.36
N GLN A 211 -9.55 -14.49 -1.55
CA GLN A 211 -9.48 -15.43 -2.67
C GLN A 211 -9.61 -14.73 -4.02
N ALA A 212 -10.54 -13.75 -4.17
CA ALA A 212 -10.67 -12.95 -5.38
C ALA A 212 -9.37 -12.17 -5.70
N VAL A 213 -8.69 -11.64 -4.67
CA VAL A 213 -7.37 -10.99 -4.81
C VAL A 213 -6.33 -11.99 -5.32
N VAL A 214 -6.24 -13.20 -4.74
CA VAL A 214 -5.30 -14.26 -5.17
C VAL A 214 -5.58 -14.69 -6.60
N ASP A 215 -6.85 -14.80 -6.99
CA ASP A 215 -7.28 -15.18 -8.34
C ASP A 215 -7.19 -14.01 -9.34
N ARG A 216 -6.85 -12.81 -8.87
CA ARG A 216 -6.84 -11.56 -9.65
C ARG A 216 -8.21 -11.26 -10.26
N ASP A 217 -9.29 -11.61 -9.55
CA ASP A 217 -10.67 -11.37 -9.96
C ASP A 217 -11.17 -10.01 -9.43
N ALA A 218 -10.86 -8.94 -10.17
CA ALA A 218 -11.29 -7.60 -9.82
C ALA A 218 -12.83 -7.43 -9.83
N ALA A 219 -13.56 -8.21 -10.62
CA ALA A 219 -15.02 -8.13 -10.71
C ALA A 219 -15.72 -8.63 -9.42
N GLY A 220 -15.03 -9.47 -8.65
CA GLY A 220 -15.53 -10.00 -7.37
C GLY A 220 -15.34 -9.05 -6.18
N ILE A 221 -14.76 -7.84 -6.37
CA ILE A 221 -14.39 -6.92 -5.28
C ILE A 221 -15.07 -5.56 -5.47
N GLY A 222 -15.84 -5.14 -4.46
CA GLY A 222 -16.51 -3.83 -4.42
C GLY A 222 -16.13 -3.01 -3.18
N PRO A 223 -16.65 -1.75 -3.09
CA PRO A 223 -16.34 -0.85 -1.97
C PRO A 223 -16.79 -1.37 -0.59
N HIS A 224 -17.70 -2.33 -0.53
CA HIS A 224 -18.10 -2.98 0.72
C HIS A 224 -17.17 -4.15 1.12
N ASP A 225 -16.34 -4.63 0.20
CA ASP A 225 -15.40 -5.73 0.43
C ASP A 225 -14.01 -5.22 0.80
N ALA A 226 -13.64 -4.04 0.30
CA ALA A 226 -12.40 -3.35 0.59
C ALA A 226 -12.59 -1.83 0.45
N CYS A 227 -12.13 -1.03 1.43
CA CYS A 227 -12.23 0.44 1.34
C CYS A 227 -11.40 1.00 0.17
N GLY A 228 -10.28 0.36 -0.16
CA GLY A 228 -9.45 0.64 -1.32
C GLY A 228 -9.81 -0.20 -2.54
N ALA A 229 -11.08 -0.51 -2.78
CA ALA A 229 -11.49 -1.35 -3.92
C ALA A 229 -11.00 -0.81 -5.27
N PHE A 230 -11.06 0.51 -5.49
CA PHE A 230 -10.62 1.11 -6.75
C PHE A 230 -9.12 0.90 -7.02
N PRO A 231 -8.18 1.30 -6.14
CA PRO A 231 -6.77 1.02 -6.37
C PRO A 231 -6.45 -0.48 -6.37
N LEU A 232 -7.14 -1.29 -5.57
CA LEU A 232 -6.94 -2.73 -5.52
C LEU A 232 -7.35 -3.39 -6.85
N CYS A 233 -8.54 -3.11 -7.37
CA CYS A 233 -9.01 -3.65 -8.65
C CYS A 233 -8.06 -3.24 -9.80
N GLY A 234 -7.55 -2.00 -9.79
CA GLY A 234 -6.56 -1.56 -10.76
C GLY A 234 -5.24 -2.32 -10.67
N LEU A 235 -4.73 -2.56 -9.44
CA LEU A 235 -3.54 -3.39 -9.24
C LEU A 235 -3.76 -4.82 -9.74
N LEU A 236 -4.95 -5.41 -9.53
CA LEU A 236 -5.25 -6.76 -10.03
C LEU A 236 -5.36 -6.79 -11.54
N HIS A 237 -5.89 -5.74 -12.17
CA HIS A 237 -5.91 -5.60 -13.61
C HIS A 237 -4.48 -5.51 -14.18
N TRP A 238 -3.62 -4.69 -13.58
CA TRP A 238 -2.19 -4.60 -13.89
C TRP A 238 -1.48 -5.95 -13.69
N ALA A 239 -1.76 -6.64 -12.58
CA ALA A 239 -1.17 -7.96 -12.31
C ALA A 239 -1.53 -9.02 -13.36
N ARG A 240 -2.75 -8.95 -13.93
CA ARG A 240 -3.16 -9.82 -15.04
C ARG A 240 -2.39 -9.50 -16.32
N ARG A 241 -2.22 -8.22 -16.66
CA ARG A 241 -1.44 -7.78 -17.83
C ARG A 241 0.00 -8.28 -17.80
N HIS A 242 0.59 -8.31 -16.60
CA HIS A 242 1.99 -8.69 -16.37
C HIS A 242 2.17 -10.14 -15.88
N GLU A 243 1.12 -10.95 -15.93
CA GLU A 243 1.12 -12.36 -15.52
C GLU A 243 1.66 -12.60 -14.10
N LEU A 244 1.50 -11.62 -13.20
CA LEU A 244 1.99 -11.71 -11.82
C LEU A 244 1.16 -12.70 -11.00
N VAL A 245 1.82 -13.39 -10.09
CA VAL A 245 1.18 -14.28 -9.11
C VAL A 245 0.93 -13.51 -7.82
N VAL A 246 -0.28 -13.61 -7.27
CA VAL A 246 -0.63 -12.97 -6.00
C VAL A 246 -0.59 -14.03 -4.89
N ARG A 247 0.09 -13.70 -3.80
CA ARG A 247 0.18 -14.55 -2.61
C ARG A 247 -0.37 -13.83 -1.39
N LEU A 248 -1.32 -14.45 -0.69
CA LEU A 248 -1.76 -14.02 0.64
C LEU A 248 -0.63 -14.30 1.64
N LEU A 249 -0.24 -13.30 2.39
CA LEU A 249 0.81 -13.37 3.41
C LEU A 249 0.23 -13.53 4.81
N HIS A 250 -0.75 -12.69 5.14
CA HIS A 250 -1.40 -12.68 6.44
C HIS A 250 -2.82 -12.15 6.30
N GLN A 251 -3.75 -12.69 7.09
CA GLN A 251 -5.11 -12.21 7.22
C GLN A 251 -5.51 -12.17 8.69
N GLY A 252 -6.21 -11.13 9.11
CA GLY A 252 -6.66 -10.95 10.49
C GLY A 252 -7.83 -9.97 10.59
N THR A 253 -8.23 -9.66 11.81
CA THR A 253 -9.30 -8.72 12.13
C THR A 253 -8.93 -7.85 13.32
N SER A 254 -9.67 -6.77 13.56
CA SER A 254 -9.48 -5.94 14.77
C SER A 254 -9.75 -6.71 16.07
N ALA A 255 -10.52 -7.80 16.03
CA ALA A 255 -10.75 -8.66 17.19
C ALA A 255 -9.48 -9.40 17.64
N ASP A 256 -8.54 -9.69 16.74
CA ASP A 256 -7.28 -10.36 17.06
C ASP A 256 -6.37 -9.46 17.94
N ALA A 257 -6.62 -8.16 17.92
CA ALA A 257 -5.96 -7.16 18.79
C ALA A 257 -6.83 -6.72 19.99
N GLY A 258 -7.88 -7.48 20.31
CA GLY A 258 -8.79 -7.20 21.45
C GLY A 258 -9.96 -6.26 21.13
N GLY A 259 -10.22 -5.98 19.85
CA GLY A 259 -11.41 -5.22 19.43
C GLY A 259 -12.73 -5.97 19.66
N ASP A 260 -13.85 -5.26 19.62
CA ASP A 260 -15.20 -5.85 19.83
C ASP A 260 -15.56 -6.79 18.66
N ALA A 261 -15.72 -8.09 18.96
CA ALA A 261 -16.09 -9.12 17.98
C ALA A 261 -17.46 -8.91 17.30
N ARG A 262 -18.31 -8.02 17.85
CA ARG A 262 -19.60 -7.66 17.24
C ARG A 262 -19.46 -6.65 16.11
N ARG A 263 -18.29 -5.97 16.01
CA ARG A 263 -18.06 -4.89 15.05
C ARG A 263 -16.58 -4.80 14.69
N VAL A 264 -16.14 -5.69 13.81
CA VAL A 264 -14.72 -5.78 13.41
C VAL A 264 -14.42 -5.09 12.08
N VAL A 265 -13.14 -4.82 11.86
CA VAL A 265 -12.56 -4.49 10.55
C VAL A 265 -11.63 -5.63 10.17
N GLY A 266 -11.70 -6.06 8.91
CA GLY A 266 -10.87 -7.11 8.34
C GLY A 266 -9.58 -6.53 7.71
N TYR A 267 -8.51 -7.30 7.79
CA TYR A 267 -7.19 -6.93 7.27
C TYR A 267 -6.58 -8.09 6.49
N ALA A 268 -5.88 -7.77 5.40
CA ALA A 268 -5.01 -8.74 4.74
C ALA A 268 -3.79 -8.06 4.12
N ALA A 269 -2.70 -8.82 4.00
CA ALA A 269 -1.51 -8.41 3.30
C ALA A 269 -1.19 -9.41 2.19
N PHE A 270 -0.80 -8.89 1.01
CA PHE A 270 -0.46 -9.71 -0.15
C PHE A 270 0.84 -9.23 -0.77
N ALA A 271 1.57 -10.18 -1.37
CA ALA A 271 2.70 -9.92 -2.26
C ALA A 271 2.34 -10.31 -3.70
N LEU A 272 2.71 -9.47 -4.66
CA LEU A 272 2.65 -9.77 -6.07
C LEU A 272 4.06 -10.16 -6.54
N LEU A 273 4.18 -11.31 -7.18
CA LEU A 273 5.44 -11.93 -7.53
C LEU A 273 5.50 -12.16 -9.05
N PRO A 274 6.70 -12.11 -9.68
CA PRO A 274 6.85 -12.56 -11.04
C PRO A 274 6.46 -14.04 -11.19
N SER A 275 5.84 -14.42 -12.31
CA SER A 275 5.60 -15.84 -12.61
C SER A 275 6.94 -16.56 -12.85
N ALA A 276 6.99 -17.85 -12.53
CA ALA A 276 8.21 -18.65 -12.62
C ALA A 276 8.81 -18.73 -14.06
N GLY A 277 8.05 -18.32 -15.08
CA GLY A 277 8.47 -18.33 -16.49
C GLY A 277 9.11 -17.03 -16.99
N SER A 278 9.01 -15.90 -16.25
CA SER A 278 9.44 -14.58 -16.75
C SER A 278 10.94 -14.26 -16.53
N GLN A 279 11.71 -15.17 -15.92
CA GLN A 279 13.14 -14.94 -15.60
C GLN A 279 14.13 -15.28 -16.74
N SER A 280 13.66 -15.79 -17.89
CA SER A 280 14.59 -16.32 -18.90
C SER A 280 15.01 -15.31 -20.00
N SER A 281 14.57 -14.07 -19.99
CA SER A 281 14.86 -13.11 -21.06
C SER A 281 15.82 -11.96 -20.71
N ALA A 282 16.39 -11.92 -19.49
CA ALA A 282 17.26 -10.82 -19.04
C ALA A 282 18.77 -11.14 -19.02
N THR A 283 19.21 -12.31 -19.52
CA THR A 283 20.64 -12.65 -19.65
C THR A 283 20.94 -13.04 -21.10
N GLY A 284 21.10 -12.03 -21.95
CA GLY A 284 21.52 -12.26 -23.35
C GLY A 284 21.49 -10.96 -24.14
N GLY A 285 22.54 -10.13 -24.02
CA GLY A 285 22.74 -8.98 -24.85
C GLY A 285 23.92 -8.15 -24.36
#